data_01e833bc65c8ac3a81dcd2ca006e0040
#
_entry.id   01e833bc65c8ac3a81dcd2ca006e0040
#
_cell.length_a   1.000
_cell.length_b   1.000
_cell.length_c   1.000
_cell.angle_alpha   90.00
_cell.angle_beta   90.00
_cell.angle_gamma   90.00
#
_symmetry.space_group_name_H-M   'P 1'
#
loop_
_entity.id
_entity.type
_entity.pdbx_description
1 polymer ?
#
loop_
_entity_poly.entity_id
_entity_poly.type
_entity_poly.pdbx_seq_one_letter_code
_entity_poly.pdbx_strand_id
1 'polypeptide(L)'
;MEEAVREVVSQLGRRGEADLALVFASTAYASDLPRLLPLLRRELSSRHWLGAAGGGVVGTRADGTAAEIEQAPSLSVTLLNLPGAAINSVALSTTSLPDLDGSAQTWQEWSGLNPQHCRSQILLIDPTSSNINDLISGMDYAFPGAEKIGGIACPHNAPHGSLLFDDRVVTGAVICSIGGDWRLDSVVAQGCRPIGPVFAIEQVQRNVVLELSDGERRDTPVACLQRILADLSEEERDQVRHSLFLGIERRNLQLTPNRLDAAGGAFLVRTLIGVDPNNGAVAVADRVRPGMNVQFQLREADASRNEALNLLRASTENPGSAPVFGLLMACL
;
A
#
# COMPACT_ATOMS: atom_id res chain seq x y z
N MET A 1 -6.53 -25.91 3.31
CA MET A 1 -5.13 -25.56 2.96
C MET A 1 -4.51 -26.54 1.96
N GLU A 2 -4.39 -27.85 2.26
CA GLU A 2 -3.73 -28.83 1.36
C GLU A 2 -4.38 -28.94 -0.03
N GLU A 3 -5.69 -28.82 -0.11
CA GLU A 3 -6.42 -28.81 -1.39
C GLU A 3 -6.08 -27.57 -2.21
N ALA A 4 -6.12 -26.37 -1.59
CA ALA A 4 -5.75 -25.13 -2.24
C ALA A 4 -4.29 -25.15 -2.73
N VAL A 5 -3.36 -25.69 -1.95
CA VAL A 5 -1.96 -25.85 -2.38
C VAL A 5 -1.86 -26.81 -3.57
N ARG A 6 -2.56 -27.94 -3.56
CA ARG A 6 -2.56 -28.87 -4.70
C ARG A 6 -3.13 -28.22 -5.97
N GLU A 7 -4.20 -27.44 -5.83
CA GLU A 7 -4.78 -26.73 -6.95
C GLU A 7 -3.79 -25.72 -7.54
N VAL A 8 -3.19 -24.85 -6.72
CA VAL A 8 -2.18 -23.87 -7.17
C VAL A 8 -0.99 -24.56 -7.82
N VAL A 9 -0.46 -25.63 -7.23
CA VAL A 9 0.66 -26.40 -7.79
C VAL A 9 0.28 -27.00 -9.15
N SER A 10 -0.96 -27.53 -9.28
CA SER A 10 -1.47 -28.03 -10.55
C SER A 10 -1.56 -26.95 -11.62
N GLN A 11 -2.00 -25.74 -11.25
CA GLN A 11 -2.10 -24.59 -12.17
C GLN A 11 -0.72 -24.09 -12.60
N LEU A 12 0.23 -23.98 -11.69
CA LEU A 12 1.59 -23.54 -11.98
C LEU A 12 2.37 -24.57 -12.81
N GLY A 13 2.06 -25.86 -12.66
CA GLY A 13 2.80 -26.97 -13.26
C GLY A 13 4.22 -27.13 -12.68
N ARG A 14 4.95 -28.12 -13.18
CA ARG A 14 6.37 -28.29 -12.79
C ARG A 14 7.23 -27.21 -13.40
N ARG A 15 7.92 -26.45 -12.55
CA ARG A 15 8.82 -25.35 -12.93
C ARG A 15 10.21 -25.61 -12.33
N GLY A 16 11.24 -24.98 -12.90
CA GLY A 16 12.55 -24.89 -12.27
C GLY A 16 12.50 -24.02 -11.01
N GLU A 17 13.68 -23.80 -10.40
CA GLU A 17 13.81 -22.89 -9.27
C GLU A 17 13.53 -21.44 -9.71
N ALA A 18 12.61 -20.78 -9.02
CA ALA A 18 12.34 -19.36 -9.21
C ALA A 18 13.31 -18.50 -8.38
N ASP A 19 13.49 -17.25 -8.76
CA ASP A 19 14.27 -16.29 -7.98
C ASP A 19 13.44 -15.76 -6.81
N LEU A 20 12.14 -15.52 -7.02
CA LEU A 20 11.23 -14.98 -6.02
C LEU A 20 9.85 -15.63 -6.11
N ALA A 21 9.32 -16.05 -4.96
CA ALA A 21 7.95 -16.50 -4.77
C ALA A 21 7.18 -15.49 -3.91
N LEU A 22 6.05 -15.01 -4.44
CA LEU A 22 5.10 -14.16 -3.72
C LEU A 22 3.86 -14.99 -3.39
N VAL A 23 3.45 -14.99 -2.11
CA VAL A 23 2.36 -15.83 -1.59
C VAL A 23 1.38 -14.95 -0.79
N PHE A 24 0.16 -14.84 -1.29
CA PHE A 24 -0.90 -14.12 -0.58
C PHE A 24 -2.06 -15.05 -0.31
N ALA A 25 -2.49 -15.13 0.95
CA ALA A 25 -3.59 -15.96 1.38
C ALA A 25 -4.64 -15.13 2.11
N SER A 26 -5.93 -15.43 1.88
CA SER A 26 -6.98 -14.76 2.65
C SER A 26 -6.92 -15.15 4.13
N THR A 27 -7.39 -14.27 5.00
CA THR A 27 -7.48 -14.51 6.46
C THR A 27 -8.38 -15.68 6.82
N ALA A 28 -9.19 -16.19 5.88
CA ALA A 28 -9.91 -17.45 6.06
C ALA A 28 -8.97 -18.66 6.31
N TYR A 29 -7.71 -18.56 5.90
CA TYR A 29 -6.68 -19.55 6.18
C TYR A 29 -5.79 -19.22 7.39
N ALA A 30 -6.17 -18.22 8.21
CA ALA A 30 -5.31 -17.75 9.30
C ALA A 30 -4.77 -18.90 10.18
N SER A 31 -5.60 -19.81 10.62
CA SER A 31 -5.17 -20.96 11.47
C SER A 31 -4.17 -21.90 10.78
N ASP A 32 -4.15 -21.92 9.46
CA ASP A 32 -3.31 -22.81 8.65
C ASP A 32 -2.06 -22.13 8.06
N LEU A 33 -1.92 -20.81 8.21
CA LEU A 33 -0.78 -20.05 7.66
C LEU A 33 0.59 -20.66 7.99
N PRO A 34 0.86 -21.17 9.23
CA PRO A 34 2.16 -21.78 9.53
C PRO A 34 2.48 -23.03 8.70
N ARG A 35 1.45 -23.69 8.13
CA ARG A 35 1.61 -24.86 7.27
C ARG A 35 1.77 -24.53 5.80
N LEU A 36 1.42 -23.30 5.39
CA LEU A 36 1.31 -22.93 3.98
C LEU A 36 2.65 -23.01 3.25
N LEU A 37 3.68 -22.29 3.73
CA LEU A 37 4.99 -22.30 3.08
C LEU A 37 5.65 -23.70 3.11
N PRO A 38 5.65 -24.45 4.23
CA PRO A 38 6.13 -25.83 4.22
C PRO A 38 5.44 -26.74 3.20
N LEU A 39 4.13 -26.57 2.98
CA LEU A 39 3.39 -27.34 1.96
C LEU A 39 3.79 -26.94 0.53
N LEU A 40 3.85 -25.63 0.24
CA LEU A 40 4.25 -25.12 -1.07
C LEU A 40 5.68 -25.54 -1.44
N ARG A 41 6.62 -25.45 -0.50
CA ARG A 41 8.04 -25.77 -0.70
C ARG A 41 8.35 -27.27 -0.92
N ARG A 42 7.40 -28.15 -0.69
CA ARG A 42 7.52 -29.58 -1.06
C ARG A 42 7.39 -29.78 -2.58
N GLU A 43 6.62 -28.90 -3.23
CA GLU A 43 6.24 -29.06 -4.63
C GLU A 43 6.86 -28.00 -5.55
N LEU A 44 7.19 -26.82 -4.98
CA LEU A 44 7.71 -25.67 -5.69
C LEU A 44 9.07 -25.25 -5.12
N SER A 45 9.93 -24.69 -5.96
CA SER A 45 11.25 -24.22 -5.57
C SER A 45 11.41 -22.74 -5.89
N SER A 46 11.88 -21.96 -4.91
CA SER A 46 12.29 -20.57 -5.07
C SER A 46 13.40 -20.23 -4.08
N ARG A 47 14.26 -19.30 -4.45
CA ARG A 47 15.34 -18.81 -3.58
C ARG A 47 14.81 -17.94 -2.45
N HIS A 48 13.83 -17.11 -2.75
CA HIS A 48 13.19 -16.19 -1.80
C HIS A 48 11.69 -16.46 -1.76
N TRP A 49 11.12 -16.49 -0.55
CA TRP A 49 9.71 -16.66 -0.31
C TRP A 49 9.22 -15.56 0.61
N LEU A 50 8.23 -14.80 0.18
CA LEU A 50 7.58 -13.81 1.01
C LEU A 50 6.10 -13.65 0.64
N GLY A 51 5.35 -13.12 1.58
CA GLY A 51 3.93 -12.88 1.39
C GLY A 51 3.23 -12.41 2.65
N ALA A 52 1.92 -12.36 2.59
CA ALA A 52 1.10 -11.87 3.69
C ALA A 52 -0.31 -12.44 3.65
N ALA A 53 -0.98 -12.37 4.80
CA ALA A 53 -2.41 -12.52 4.89
C ALA A 53 -3.13 -11.26 4.36
N GLY A 54 -4.15 -11.46 3.52
CA GLY A 54 -4.99 -10.39 2.95
C GLY A 54 -6.45 -10.54 3.34
N GLY A 55 -7.21 -9.46 3.35
CA GLY A 55 -8.69 -9.49 3.47
C GLY A 55 -9.34 -10.07 2.22
N GLY A 56 -8.73 -9.83 1.06
CA GLY A 56 -9.00 -10.46 -0.23
C GLY A 56 -7.72 -10.83 -0.94
N VAL A 57 -7.83 -11.53 -2.04
CA VAL A 57 -6.71 -11.95 -2.88
C VAL A 57 -7.05 -11.71 -4.34
N VAL A 58 -6.14 -11.05 -5.05
CA VAL A 58 -6.18 -10.89 -6.50
C VAL A 58 -5.17 -11.83 -7.14
N GLY A 59 -5.53 -12.41 -8.26
CA GLY A 59 -4.64 -13.30 -9.00
C GLY A 59 -5.12 -13.59 -10.40
N THR A 60 -4.30 -14.30 -11.16
CA THR A 60 -4.64 -14.79 -12.50
C THR A 60 -4.90 -16.29 -12.43
N ARG A 61 -6.05 -16.73 -12.91
CA ARG A 61 -6.39 -18.14 -13.01
C ARG A 61 -5.62 -18.83 -14.13
N ALA A 62 -5.65 -20.17 -14.14
CA ALA A 62 -4.96 -20.97 -15.16
C ALA A 62 -5.42 -20.67 -16.60
N ASP A 63 -6.66 -20.21 -16.78
CA ASP A 63 -7.21 -19.80 -18.07
C ASP A 63 -6.81 -18.38 -18.51
N GLY A 64 -5.96 -17.69 -17.71
CA GLY A 64 -5.51 -16.33 -17.95
C GLY A 64 -6.48 -15.24 -17.51
N THR A 65 -7.62 -15.58 -16.91
CA THR A 65 -8.58 -14.60 -16.40
C THR A 65 -8.13 -14.05 -15.04
N ALA A 66 -8.28 -12.73 -14.86
CA ALA A 66 -8.10 -12.11 -13.55
C ALA A 66 -9.26 -12.47 -12.62
N ALA A 67 -8.96 -12.68 -11.36
CA ALA A 67 -9.93 -12.93 -10.31
C ALA A 67 -9.59 -12.15 -9.06
N GLU A 68 -10.61 -11.59 -8.43
CA GLU A 68 -10.58 -11.03 -7.09
C GLU A 68 -11.52 -11.84 -6.22
N ILE A 69 -11.06 -12.28 -5.07
CA ILE A 69 -11.82 -13.10 -4.13
C ILE A 69 -11.71 -12.46 -2.76
N GLU A 70 -12.82 -11.94 -2.26
CA GLU A 70 -12.97 -11.37 -0.93
C GLU A 70 -13.87 -12.25 -0.08
N GLN A 71 -13.69 -12.20 1.24
CA GLN A 71 -14.52 -12.88 2.24
C GLN A 71 -14.65 -14.41 2.05
N ALA A 72 -13.77 -15.00 1.24
CA ALA A 72 -13.73 -16.42 0.96
C ALA A 72 -12.29 -16.96 1.01
N PRO A 73 -12.11 -18.28 1.26
CA PRO A 73 -10.79 -18.90 1.20
C PRO A 73 -10.16 -18.71 -0.17
N SER A 74 -9.02 -18.04 -0.23
CA SER A 74 -8.31 -17.77 -1.47
C SER A 74 -6.80 -17.75 -1.26
N LEU A 75 -6.06 -18.18 -2.29
CA LEU A 75 -4.60 -18.29 -2.29
C LEU A 75 -4.08 -17.85 -3.66
N SER A 76 -3.12 -16.93 -3.67
CA SER A 76 -2.37 -16.53 -4.86
C SER A 76 -0.89 -16.86 -4.66
N VAL A 77 -0.29 -17.53 -5.62
CA VAL A 77 1.14 -17.84 -5.63
C VAL A 77 1.72 -17.42 -6.98
N THR A 78 2.73 -16.58 -6.94
CA THR A 78 3.45 -16.13 -8.13
C THR A 78 4.90 -16.53 -8.02
N LEU A 79 5.42 -17.18 -9.05
CA LEU A 79 6.82 -17.52 -9.20
C LEU A 79 7.46 -16.63 -10.25
N LEU A 80 8.49 -15.90 -9.87
CA LEU A 80 9.20 -14.96 -10.75
C LEU A 80 10.61 -15.46 -11.05
N ASN A 81 10.93 -15.59 -12.33
CA ASN A 81 12.29 -15.74 -12.83
C ASN A 81 12.78 -14.37 -13.28
N LEU A 82 13.81 -13.86 -12.62
CA LEU A 82 14.34 -12.51 -12.79
C LEU A 82 15.86 -12.57 -13.08
N PRO A 83 16.25 -13.02 -14.27
CA PRO A 83 17.66 -13.18 -14.60
C PRO A 83 18.41 -11.84 -14.49
N GLY A 84 19.57 -11.84 -13.83
CA GLY A 84 20.33 -10.61 -13.54
C GLY A 84 19.79 -9.78 -12.36
N ALA A 85 18.76 -10.24 -11.66
CA ALA A 85 18.29 -9.58 -10.45
C ALA A 85 19.25 -9.79 -9.28
N ALA A 86 19.45 -8.72 -8.50
CA ALA A 86 20.02 -8.78 -7.17
C ALA A 86 18.86 -8.72 -6.15
N ILE A 87 18.49 -9.88 -5.59
CA ILE A 87 17.38 -9.99 -4.64
C ILE A 87 17.95 -10.28 -3.27
N ASN A 88 17.50 -9.55 -2.26
CA ASN A 88 17.74 -9.86 -0.86
C ASN A 88 16.44 -9.67 -0.07
N SER A 89 16.07 -10.66 0.73
CA SER A 89 14.87 -10.62 1.57
C SER A 89 15.22 -10.83 3.03
N VAL A 90 14.58 -10.06 3.90
CA VAL A 90 14.83 -10.04 5.34
C VAL A 90 13.51 -9.96 6.11
N ALA A 91 13.49 -10.61 7.28
CA ALA A 91 12.43 -10.43 8.27
C ALA A 91 13.00 -9.66 9.47
N LEU A 92 12.36 -8.56 9.82
CA LEU A 92 12.86 -7.58 10.79
C LEU A 92 11.85 -7.39 11.93
N SER A 93 12.37 -7.25 13.15
CA SER A 93 11.57 -6.84 14.30
C SER A 93 11.35 -5.33 14.27
N THR A 94 10.11 -4.89 14.48
CA THR A 94 9.77 -3.46 14.59
C THR A 94 9.79 -2.93 16.04
N THR A 95 10.11 -3.78 17.00
CA THR A 95 10.15 -3.39 18.43
C THR A 95 11.40 -2.62 18.81
N SER A 96 12.49 -2.78 18.05
CA SER A 96 13.79 -2.13 18.28
C SER A 96 14.33 -1.56 16.96
N LEU A 97 13.78 -0.44 16.55
CA LEU A 97 14.27 0.29 15.38
C LEU A 97 15.52 1.11 15.75
N PRO A 98 16.43 1.37 14.80
CA PRO A 98 17.45 2.39 14.98
C PRO A 98 16.83 3.77 15.25
N ASP A 99 17.61 4.66 15.88
CA ASP A 99 17.17 6.02 16.10
C ASP A 99 16.97 6.75 14.76
N LEU A 100 15.87 7.50 14.65
CA LEU A 100 15.58 8.31 13.47
C LEU A 100 16.60 9.44 13.25
N ASP A 101 17.23 9.91 14.34
CA ASP A 101 18.32 10.90 14.29
C ASP A 101 19.68 10.26 13.99
N GLY A 102 19.74 8.94 13.88
CA GLY A 102 20.92 8.17 13.56
C GLY A 102 21.36 8.30 12.09
N SER A 103 22.50 7.69 11.75
CA SER A 103 22.99 7.70 10.36
C SER A 103 22.19 6.74 9.47
N ALA A 104 22.13 7.04 8.15
CA ALA A 104 21.58 6.13 7.16
C ALA A 104 22.28 4.76 7.19
N GLN A 105 23.58 4.74 7.46
CA GLN A 105 24.37 3.52 7.57
C GLN A 105 23.88 2.62 8.70
N THR A 106 23.50 3.17 9.85
CA THR A 106 22.96 2.40 10.99
C THR A 106 21.68 1.65 10.58
N TRP A 107 20.81 2.29 9.80
CA TRP A 107 19.60 1.67 9.27
C TRP A 107 19.91 0.61 8.20
N GLN A 108 20.90 0.84 7.34
CA GLN A 108 21.37 -0.12 6.34
C GLN A 108 21.93 -1.38 7.00
N GLU A 109 22.80 -1.21 8.00
CA GLU A 109 23.39 -2.31 8.77
C GLU A 109 22.32 -3.08 9.55
N TRP A 110 21.39 -2.38 10.20
CA TRP A 110 20.28 -3.00 10.93
C TRP A 110 19.38 -3.82 10.00
N SER A 111 19.06 -3.30 8.82
CA SER A 111 18.23 -4.00 7.85
C SER A 111 18.94 -5.14 7.14
N GLY A 112 20.28 -5.15 7.11
CA GLY A 112 21.07 -6.12 6.35
C GLY A 112 20.94 -5.98 4.83
N LEU A 113 20.36 -4.88 4.35
CA LEU A 113 20.17 -4.60 2.92
C LEU A 113 21.33 -3.76 2.37
N ASN A 114 21.82 -4.13 1.18
CA ASN A 114 22.89 -3.37 0.52
C ASN A 114 22.29 -2.26 -0.36
N PRO A 115 22.55 -0.97 -0.07
CA PRO A 115 22.00 0.13 -0.85
C PRO A 115 22.45 0.14 -2.32
N GLN A 116 23.62 -0.42 -2.64
CA GLN A 116 24.12 -0.48 -4.01
C GLN A 116 23.33 -1.45 -4.90
N HIS A 117 22.65 -2.43 -4.29
CA HIS A 117 21.85 -3.44 -4.98
C HIS A 117 20.35 -3.25 -4.74
N CYS A 118 19.93 -2.16 -4.11
CA CYS A 118 18.56 -1.89 -3.75
C CYS A 118 17.98 -0.77 -4.62
N ARG A 119 17.36 -1.11 -5.74
CA ARG A 119 16.63 -0.15 -6.59
C ARG A 119 15.16 -0.02 -6.19
N SER A 120 14.61 -1.08 -5.63
CA SER A 120 13.21 -1.13 -5.20
C SER A 120 13.06 -2.04 -3.99
N GLN A 121 11.99 -1.83 -3.22
CA GLN A 121 11.67 -2.64 -2.06
C GLN A 121 10.19 -3.02 -2.07
N ILE A 122 9.90 -4.31 -1.81
CA ILE A 122 8.58 -4.76 -1.36
C ILE A 122 8.63 -4.77 0.17
N LEU A 123 7.74 -4.01 0.82
CA LEU A 123 7.67 -3.86 2.27
C LEU A 123 6.31 -4.35 2.78
N LEU A 124 6.29 -5.50 3.43
CA LEU A 124 5.10 -6.07 4.07
C LEU A 124 5.23 -5.92 5.58
N ILE A 125 4.19 -5.43 6.24
CA ILE A 125 4.21 -5.11 7.67
C ILE A 125 3.08 -5.88 8.36
N ASP A 126 3.40 -6.50 9.48
CA ASP A 126 2.41 -7.16 10.33
C ASP A 126 1.52 -6.11 11.03
N PRO A 127 0.20 -6.28 11.09
CA PRO A 127 -0.71 -5.30 11.68
C PRO A 127 -0.51 -5.10 13.18
N THR A 128 0.14 -6.04 13.88
CA THR A 128 0.45 -5.91 15.30
C THR A 128 1.75 -5.16 15.58
N SER A 129 2.46 -4.75 14.51
CA SER A 129 3.74 -4.06 14.63
C SER A 129 3.60 -2.69 15.26
N SER A 130 4.51 -2.36 16.19
CA SER A 130 4.71 -1.00 16.67
C SER A 130 5.60 -0.20 15.71
N ASN A 131 5.57 1.12 15.81
CA ASN A 131 6.52 2.03 15.14
C ASN A 131 6.54 1.93 13.60
N ILE A 132 5.40 1.60 12.98
CA ILE A 132 5.30 1.43 11.52
C ILE A 132 5.76 2.69 10.76
N ASN A 133 5.35 3.87 11.22
CA ASN A 133 5.73 5.13 10.58
C ASN A 133 7.24 5.40 10.70
N ASP A 134 7.84 5.06 11.83
CA ASP A 134 9.26 5.23 12.05
C ASP A 134 10.07 4.25 11.20
N LEU A 135 9.59 3.00 11.04
CA LEU A 135 10.17 2.05 10.11
C LEU A 135 10.17 2.59 8.67
N ILE A 136 9.01 3.07 8.19
CA ILE A 136 8.89 3.61 6.83
C ILE A 136 9.82 4.81 6.65
N SER A 137 9.82 5.76 7.60
CA SER A 137 10.67 6.95 7.55
C SER A 137 12.16 6.61 7.56
N GLY A 138 12.56 5.64 8.40
CA GLY A 138 13.94 5.18 8.47
C GLY A 138 14.40 4.47 7.19
N MET A 139 13.52 3.65 6.59
CA MET A 139 13.81 3.01 5.31
C MET A 139 13.85 4.01 4.16
N ASP A 140 13.03 5.07 4.18
CA ASP A 140 13.10 6.15 3.20
C ASP A 140 14.42 6.93 3.33
N TYR A 141 14.83 7.21 4.54
CA TYR A 141 16.08 7.89 4.83
C TYR A 141 17.32 7.05 4.44
N ALA A 142 17.30 5.75 4.75
CA ALA A 142 18.42 4.85 4.48
C ALA A 142 18.56 4.46 3.01
N PHE A 143 17.47 4.43 2.27
CA PHE A 143 17.41 4.03 0.86
C PHE A 143 16.62 5.04 0.02
N PRO A 144 17.07 6.31 -0.08
CA PRO A 144 16.30 7.39 -0.71
C PRO A 144 16.10 7.19 -2.22
N GLY A 145 16.95 6.40 -2.88
CA GLY A 145 16.82 6.09 -4.30
C GLY A 145 15.99 4.84 -4.61
N ALA A 146 15.53 4.12 -3.60
CA ALA A 146 14.76 2.89 -3.79
C ALA A 146 13.26 3.19 -3.83
N GLU A 147 12.61 2.77 -4.91
CA GLU A 147 11.14 2.74 -4.99
C GLU A 147 10.59 1.76 -3.98
N LYS A 148 9.58 2.15 -3.21
CA LYS A 148 8.99 1.30 -2.17
C LYS A 148 7.52 1.07 -2.45
N ILE A 149 7.13 -0.20 -2.48
CA ILE A 149 5.73 -0.64 -2.57
C ILE A 149 5.46 -1.65 -1.47
N GLY A 150 4.28 -1.62 -0.90
CA GLY A 150 3.94 -2.56 0.14
C GLY A 150 2.65 -2.22 0.84
N GLY A 151 2.43 -2.88 1.97
CA GLY A 151 1.23 -2.68 2.74
C GLY A 151 1.29 -3.36 4.10
N ILE A 152 0.29 -3.05 4.91
CA ILE A 152 0.05 -3.72 6.18
C ILE A 152 -0.83 -4.93 5.88
N ALA A 153 -0.41 -6.12 6.36
CA ALA A 153 -1.18 -7.34 6.23
C ALA A 153 -2.53 -7.24 6.97
N CYS A 154 -3.49 -8.05 6.56
CA CYS A 154 -4.78 -8.06 7.23
C CYS A 154 -4.66 -8.73 8.62
N PRO A 155 -5.26 -8.12 9.67
CA PRO A 155 -5.28 -8.72 11.00
C PRO A 155 -6.17 -9.97 11.05
N HIS A 156 -5.82 -10.90 11.94
CA HIS A 156 -6.60 -12.10 12.23
C HIS A 156 -6.46 -12.51 13.70
N ASN A 157 -7.28 -13.45 14.14
CA ASN A 157 -7.33 -13.89 15.55
C ASN A 157 -6.41 -15.09 15.89
N ALA A 158 -5.64 -15.61 14.93
CA ALA A 158 -4.71 -16.69 15.20
C ALA A 158 -3.51 -16.17 16.03
N PRO A 159 -2.90 -17.03 16.90
CA PRO A 159 -1.86 -16.59 17.84
C PRO A 159 -0.45 -16.49 17.19
N HIS A 160 -0.38 -16.01 15.97
CA HIS A 160 0.86 -15.82 15.22
C HIS A 160 0.73 -14.61 14.28
N GLY A 161 1.82 -14.22 13.62
CA GLY A 161 1.83 -13.08 12.69
C GLY A 161 1.07 -13.34 11.39
N SER A 162 0.95 -12.28 10.61
CA SER A 162 0.26 -12.26 9.31
C SER A 162 1.21 -12.29 8.11
N LEU A 163 2.53 -12.33 8.34
CA LEU A 163 3.54 -12.32 7.28
C LEU A 163 4.12 -13.70 7.05
N LEU A 164 4.41 -14.00 5.79
CA LEU A 164 5.05 -15.21 5.32
C LEU A 164 6.50 -14.89 4.92
N PHE A 165 7.46 -15.65 5.43
CA PHE A 165 8.87 -15.46 5.11
C PHE A 165 9.62 -16.80 5.16
N ASP A 166 10.31 -17.14 4.07
CA ASP A 166 11.04 -18.38 3.84
C ASP A 166 10.19 -19.65 4.08
N ASP A 167 10.17 -20.19 5.28
CA ASP A 167 9.45 -21.42 5.65
C ASP A 167 8.47 -21.21 6.81
N ARG A 168 8.30 -19.99 7.28
CA ARG A 168 7.58 -19.68 8.52
C ARG A 168 6.70 -18.44 8.43
N VAL A 169 5.82 -18.32 9.42
CA VAL A 169 5.06 -17.10 9.70
C VAL A 169 5.85 -16.22 10.64
N VAL A 170 5.86 -14.92 10.39
CA VAL A 170 6.58 -13.93 11.20
C VAL A 170 5.70 -12.71 11.51
N THR A 171 6.09 -11.97 12.55
CA THR A 171 5.60 -10.64 12.89
C THR A 171 6.63 -9.58 12.49
N GLY A 172 6.35 -8.30 12.72
CA GLY A 172 7.27 -7.21 12.38
C GLY A 172 7.15 -6.79 10.93
N ALA A 173 8.23 -6.85 10.18
CA ALA A 173 8.25 -6.49 8.78
C ALA A 173 9.04 -7.50 7.94
N VAL A 174 8.59 -7.74 6.72
CA VAL A 174 9.34 -8.46 5.69
C VAL A 174 9.66 -7.49 4.59
N ILE A 175 10.95 -7.36 4.25
CA ILE A 175 11.43 -6.48 3.19
C ILE A 175 12.16 -7.32 2.16
N CYS A 176 11.79 -7.15 0.89
CA CYS A 176 12.50 -7.72 -0.23
C CYS A 176 13.06 -6.59 -1.09
N SER A 177 14.39 -6.44 -1.14
CA SER A 177 15.04 -5.53 -2.05
C SER A 177 15.26 -6.19 -3.40
N ILE A 178 15.02 -5.43 -4.46
CA ILE A 178 15.20 -5.83 -5.85
C ILE A 178 16.11 -4.81 -6.53
N GLY A 179 17.12 -5.30 -7.20
CA GLY A 179 18.11 -4.50 -7.94
C GLY A 179 18.72 -5.29 -9.10
N GLY A 180 19.94 -4.95 -9.49
CA GLY A 180 20.57 -5.50 -10.70
C GLY A 180 19.86 -4.97 -11.95
N ASP A 181 19.45 -5.87 -12.84
CA ASP A 181 18.77 -5.51 -14.09
C ASP A 181 17.25 -5.24 -13.91
N TRP A 182 16.73 -5.38 -12.69
CA TRP A 182 15.31 -5.26 -12.38
C TRP A 182 15.02 -4.14 -11.40
N ARG A 183 13.82 -3.59 -11.52
CA ARG A 183 13.23 -2.64 -10.58
C ARG A 183 11.72 -2.77 -10.58
N LEU A 184 11.09 -2.24 -9.54
CA LEU A 184 9.66 -1.97 -9.50
C LEU A 184 9.42 -0.52 -9.91
N ASP A 185 8.39 -0.30 -10.70
CA ASP A 185 7.83 1.03 -10.94
C ASP A 185 6.46 1.07 -10.27
N SER A 186 6.23 2.01 -9.36
CA SER A 186 4.95 2.10 -8.66
C SER A 186 3.93 2.93 -9.42
N VAL A 187 2.67 2.51 -9.34
CA VAL A 187 1.51 3.24 -9.84
C VAL A 187 0.54 3.36 -8.67
N VAL A 188 0.18 4.59 -8.28
CA VAL A 188 -0.72 4.84 -7.15
C VAL A 188 -2.01 5.45 -7.67
N ALA A 189 -3.08 4.64 -7.74
CA ALA A 189 -4.43 5.10 -8.02
C ALA A 189 -5.19 5.29 -6.70
N GLN A 190 -5.77 6.46 -6.49
CA GLN A 190 -6.49 6.79 -5.26
C GLN A 190 -8.00 6.56 -5.39
N GLY A 191 -8.49 6.52 -6.62
CA GLY A 191 -9.88 6.21 -6.94
C GLY A 191 -10.88 7.26 -6.49
N CYS A 192 -10.46 8.50 -6.34
CA CYS A 192 -11.27 9.56 -5.82
C CYS A 192 -11.31 10.75 -6.78
N ARG A 193 -12.46 11.39 -6.85
CA ARG A 193 -12.59 12.71 -7.49
C ARG A 193 -12.81 13.82 -6.46
N PRO A 194 -12.31 15.03 -6.74
CA PRO A 194 -12.56 16.16 -5.87
C PRO A 194 -14.03 16.61 -5.91
N ILE A 195 -14.54 17.06 -4.77
CA ILE A 195 -15.82 17.74 -4.62
C ILE A 195 -15.61 19.08 -3.91
N GLY A 196 -16.21 20.15 -4.45
CA GLY A 196 -16.04 21.49 -3.92
C GLY A 196 -14.65 22.11 -4.13
N PRO A 197 -14.41 23.29 -3.57
CA PRO A 197 -13.17 24.03 -3.72
C PRO A 197 -12.03 23.45 -2.87
N VAL A 198 -10.82 23.95 -3.09
CA VAL A 198 -9.68 23.76 -2.20
C VAL A 198 -9.82 24.68 -1.00
N PHE A 199 -9.56 24.18 0.18
CA PHE A 199 -9.56 24.92 1.44
C PHE A 199 -8.17 24.97 2.05
N ALA A 200 -7.80 26.08 2.69
CA ALA A 200 -6.67 26.17 3.57
C ALA A 200 -7.08 25.74 5.00
N ILE A 201 -6.26 24.97 5.67
CA ILE A 201 -6.44 24.68 7.10
C ILE A 201 -6.01 25.91 7.89
N GLU A 202 -6.94 26.48 8.67
CA GLU A 202 -6.68 27.62 9.54
C GLU A 202 -6.37 27.22 10.97
N GLN A 203 -7.14 26.27 11.50
CA GLN A 203 -6.94 25.77 12.86
C GLN A 203 -6.96 24.25 12.90
N VAL A 204 -6.05 23.70 13.71
CA VAL A 204 -5.93 22.24 13.91
C VAL A 204 -5.48 21.94 15.35
N GLN A 205 -5.97 20.83 15.87
CA GLN A 205 -5.48 20.25 17.12
C GLN A 205 -5.05 18.80 16.87
N ARG A 206 -3.73 18.54 16.84
CA ARG A 206 -3.13 17.25 16.43
C ARG A 206 -3.54 16.89 14.98
N ASN A 207 -4.43 15.90 14.83
CA ASN A 207 -5.00 15.45 13.56
C ASN A 207 -6.48 15.86 13.38
N VAL A 208 -6.99 16.76 14.23
CA VAL A 208 -8.37 17.26 14.18
C VAL A 208 -8.36 18.64 13.55
N VAL A 209 -8.99 18.78 12.39
CA VAL A 209 -9.19 20.05 11.69
C VAL A 209 -10.39 20.76 12.32
N LEU A 210 -10.18 21.97 12.81
CA LEU A 210 -11.19 22.77 13.50
C LEU A 210 -11.78 23.85 12.60
N GLU A 211 -10.96 24.45 11.73
CA GLU A 211 -11.37 25.54 10.86
C GLU A 211 -10.72 25.44 9.48
N LEU A 212 -11.50 25.69 8.44
CA LEU A 212 -11.10 25.74 7.04
C LEU A 212 -11.43 27.12 6.45
N SER A 213 -10.67 27.55 5.45
CA SER A 213 -10.90 28.77 4.68
C SER A 213 -10.84 28.49 3.17
N ASP A 214 -11.78 29.05 2.42
CA ASP A 214 -11.75 29.09 0.95
C ASP A 214 -11.14 30.38 0.38
N GLY A 215 -10.57 31.21 1.26
CA GLY A 215 -10.01 32.54 0.94
C GLY A 215 -10.98 33.70 1.17
N GLU A 216 -12.27 33.44 1.15
CA GLU A 216 -13.31 34.44 1.42
C GLU A 216 -13.97 34.28 2.80
N ARG A 217 -14.13 32.99 3.21
CA ARG A 217 -14.81 32.61 4.45
C ARG A 217 -13.99 31.61 5.26
N ARG A 218 -14.17 31.69 6.57
CA ARG A 218 -13.69 30.68 7.52
C ARG A 218 -14.87 30.01 8.16
N ASP A 219 -14.78 28.69 8.25
CA ASP A 219 -15.88 27.90 8.79
C ASP A 219 -15.38 26.54 9.28
N THR A 220 -16.20 25.81 10.00
CA THR A 220 -15.87 24.45 10.40
C THR A 220 -15.88 23.51 9.18
N PRO A 221 -15.10 22.41 9.19
CA PRO A 221 -15.12 21.44 8.10
C PRO A 221 -16.51 20.91 7.73
N VAL A 222 -17.35 20.66 8.73
CA VAL A 222 -18.73 20.22 8.50
C VAL A 222 -19.57 21.29 7.82
N ALA A 223 -19.46 22.56 8.21
CA ALA A 223 -20.17 23.65 7.56
C ALA A 223 -19.69 23.87 6.11
N CYS A 224 -18.38 23.73 5.86
CA CYS A 224 -17.85 23.74 4.50
C CYS A 224 -18.42 22.59 3.66
N LEU A 225 -18.46 21.37 4.22
CA LEU A 225 -19.04 20.21 3.56
C LEU A 225 -20.52 20.39 3.28
N GLN A 226 -21.30 20.93 4.23
CA GLN A 226 -22.74 21.19 4.02
C GLN A 226 -23.01 22.13 2.84
N ARG A 227 -22.15 23.14 2.62
CA ARG A 227 -22.24 23.99 1.43
C ARG A 227 -22.00 23.22 0.14
N ILE A 228 -20.98 22.37 0.12
CA ILE A 228 -20.70 21.51 -1.04
C ILE A 228 -21.87 20.58 -1.33
N LEU A 229 -22.44 19.95 -0.28
CA LEU A 229 -23.57 19.05 -0.42
C LEU A 229 -24.82 19.72 -1.02
N ALA A 230 -25.00 21.02 -0.85
CA ALA A 230 -26.13 21.73 -1.43
C ALA A 230 -26.09 21.71 -2.98
N ASP A 231 -24.90 21.68 -3.58
CA ASP A 231 -24.68 21.69 -5.02
C ASP A 231 -24.61 20.27 -5.64
N LEU A 232 -24.56 19.20 -4.82
CA LEU A 232 -24.49 17.83 -5.30
C LEU A 232 -25.89 17.24 -5.59
N SER A 233 -25.93 16.28 -6.51
CA SER A 233 -27.12 15.45 -6.77
C SER A 233 -27.53 14.61 -5.55
N GLU A 234 -28.73 14.08 -5.57
CA GLU A 234 -29.20 13.18 -4.49
C GLU A 234 -28.35 11.91 -4.39
N GLU A 235 -27.95 11.36 -5.53
CA GLU A 235 -27.10 10.18 -5.63
C GLU A 235 -25.70 10.42 -5.04
N GLU A 236 -25.08 11.56 -5.38
CA GLU A 236 -23.79 11.94 -4.82
C GLU A 236 -23.84 12.20 -3.31
N ARG A 237 -24.94 12.80 -2.80
CA ARG A 237 -25.14 12.99 -1.36
C ARG A 237 -25.23 11.67 -0.60
N ASP A 238 -25.83 10.67 -1.21
CA ASP A 238 -25.89 9.33 -0.59
C ASP A 238 -24.51 8.67 -0.58
N GLN A 239 -23.73 8.80 -1.67
CA GLN A 239 -22.36 8.31 -1.72
C GLN A 239 -21.45 8.98 -0.69
N VAL A 240 -21.59 10.29 -0.44
CA VAL A 240 -20.81 11.03 0.57
C VAL A 240 -20.92 10.40 1.96
N ARG A 241 -22.05 9.80 2.31
CA ARG A 241 -22.25 9.16 3.63
C ARG A 241 -21.30 7.98 3.89
N HIS A 242 -20.84 7.33 2.83
CA HIS A 242 -20.07 6.08 2.90
C HIS A 242 -18.67 6.17 2.26
N SER A 243 -18.43 7.18 1.43
CA SER A 243 -17.26 7.24 0.56
C SER A 243 -16.56 8.60 0.55
N LEU A 244 -16.69 9.37 1.64
CA LEU A 244 -16.07 10.68 1.81
C LEU A 244 -14.65 10.56 2.37
N PHE A 245 -13.73 11.27 1.73
CA PHE A 245 -12.33 11.36 2.10
C PHE A 245 -11.86 12.81 2.10
N LEU A 246 -10.67 13.07 2.65
CA LEU A 246 -10.01 14.36 2.56
C LEU A 246 -8.69 14.22 1.80
N GLY A 247 -8.56 14.92 0.71
CA GLY A 247 -7.29 15.11 -0.01
C GLY A 247 -6.44 16.14 0.71
N ILE A 248 -5.20 15.83 1.02
CA ILE A 248 -4.20 16.74 1.59
C ILE A 248 -3.18 17.04 0.51
N GLU A 249 -2.96 18.33 0.21
CA GLU A 249 -2.01 18.75 -0.83
C GLU A 249 -0.59 18.26 -0.51
N ARG A 250 0.03 17.62 -1.48
CA ARG A 250 1.44 17.25 -1.40
C ARG A 250 2.30 18.50 -1.58
N ARG A 251 2.92 18.97 -0.52
CA ARG A 251 3.99 19.96 -0.66
C ARG A 251 5.27 19.23 -1.05
N ASN A 252 5.58 19.25 -2.34
CA ASN A 252 6.86 18.76 -2.85
C ASN A 252 7.99 19.65 -2.37
N LEU A 253 8.58 19.28 -1.23
CA LEU A 253 9.88 19.80 -0.77
C LEU A 253 11.07 19.11 -1.47
N GLN A 254 10.79 18.20 -2.41
CA GLN A 254 11.84 17.50 -3.15
C GLN A 254 12.30 18.34 -4.33
N LEU A 255 13.60 18.58 -4.40
CA LEU A 255 14.29 19.31 -5.48
C LEU A 255 14.26 18.58 -6.84
N THR A 256 13.77 17.36 -6.88
CA THR A 256 13.54 16.58 -8.11
C THR A 256 12.11 16.09 -8.13
N PRO A 257 11.32 16.41 -9.19
CA PRO A 257 9.98 15.86 -9.32
C PRO A 257 10.07 14.34 -9.45
N ASN A 258 9.49 13.63 -8.48
CA ASN A 258 9.35 12.19 -8.57
C ASN A 258 8.30 11.87 -9.65
N ARG A 259 8.48 10.79 -10.43
CA ARG A 259 7.50 10.36 -11.46
C ARG A 259 6.08 10.21 -10.91
N LEU A 260 5.94 9.92 -9.63
CA LEU A 260 4.66 9.86 -8.90
C LEU A 260 3.90 11.20 -8.86
N ASP A 261 4.61 12.34 -8.90
CA ASP A 261 3.99 13.66 -8.84
C ASP A 261 3.23 14.02 -10.13
N ALA A 262 3.64 13.46 -11.25
CA ALA A 262 2.98 13.68 -12.54
C ALA A 262 1.74 12.79 -12.74
N ALA A 263 1.63 11.66 -12.03
CA ALA A 263 0.61 10.64 -12.25
C ALA A 263 -0.44 10.56 -11.12
N GLY A 264 -0.16 11.04 -9.92
CA GLY A 264 -0.97 10.78 -8.70
C GLY A 264 -1.75 11.99 -8.16
N GLY A 265 -2.09 13.02 -8.95
CA GLY A 265 -2.87 14.17 -8.50
C GLY A 265 -2.15 15.05 -7.45
N ALA A 266 -2.57 16.31 -7.32
CA ALA A 266 -2.00 17.26 -6.36
C ALA A 266 -2.28 16.90 -4.89
N PHE A 267 -3.20 15.99 -4.62
CA PHE A 267 -3.70 15.67 -3.29
C PHE A 267 -3.50 14.19 -2.94
N LEU A 268 -3.09 13.96 -1.69
CA LEU A 268 -3.02 12.62 -1.10
C LEU A 268 -4.30 12.37 -0.30
N VAL A 269 -5.08 11.37 -0.72
CA VAL A 269 -6.38 11.06 -0.11
C VAL A 269 -6.19 10.34 1.23
N ARG A 270 -6.93 10.79 2.25
CA ARG A 270 -6.92 10.28 3.61
C ARG A 270 -8.32 10.03 4.12
N THR A 271 -8.45 8.99 4.92
CA THR A 271 -9.71 8.65 5.58
C THR A 271 -10.07 9.68 6.64
N LEU A 272 -11.34 10.05 6.69
CA LEU A 272 -11.94 10.78 7.80
C LEU A 272 -12.24 9.78 8.92
N ILE A 273 -11.58 9.90 10.06
CA ILE A 273 -11.68 8.96 11.19
C ILE A 273 -12.70 9.37 12.25
N GLY A 274 -13.22 10.58 12.15
CA GLY A 274 -14.27 11.04 13.07
C GLY A 274 -14.76 12.45 12.74
N VAL A 275 -15.97 12.72 13.14
CA VAL A 275 -16.63 14.03 13.07
C VAL A 275 -17.18 14.37 14.43
N ASP A 276 -16.90 15.58 14.94
CA ASP A 276 -17.50 16.08 16.16
C ASP A 276 -18.80 16.84 15.79
N PRO A 277 -19.98 16.31 16.16
CA PRO A 277 -21.25 16.92 15.81
C PRO A 277 -21.50 18.25 16.55
N ASN A 278 -20.82 18.52 17.67
CA ASN A 278 -21.04 19.69 18.49
C ASN A 278 -20.34 20.93 17.95
N ASN A 279 -19.14 20.77 17.42
CA ASN A 279 -18.31 21.87 16.93
C ASN A 279 -17.98 21.78 15.44
N GLY A 280 -18.41 20.73 14.74
CA GLY A 280 -18.19 20.55 13.31
C GLY A 280 -16.74 20.27 12.90
N ALA A 281 -15.90 19.88 13.87
CA ALA A 281 -14.52 19.48 13.60
C ALA A 281 -14.44 18.07 12.99
N VAL A 282 -13.35 17.82 12.25
CA VAL A 282 -13.11 16.55 11.56
C VAL A 282 -11.73 16.02 11.87
N ALA A 283 -11.66 14.76 12.31
CA ALA A 283 -10.41 14.05 12.51
C ALA A 283 -9.98 13.30 11.24
N VAL A 284 -8.70 13.41 10.88
CA VAL A 284 -8.11 12.85 9.66
C VAL A 284 -7.04 11.83 10.02
N ALA A 285 -6.93 10.77 9.23
CA ALA A 285 -5.91 9.72 9.41
C ALA A 285 -4.53 10.17 8.90
N ASP A 286 -4.10 11.41 9.24
CA ASP A 286 -2.77 11.93 8.91
C ASP A 286 -2.40 13.10 9.84
N ARG A 287 -1.15 13.54 9.78
CA ARG A 287 -0.66 14.73 10.46
C ARG A 287 -0.97 15.96 9.60
N VAL A 288 -1.82 16.83 10.10
CA VAL A 288 -2.20 18.08 9.46
C VAL A 288 -1.68 19.29 10.24
N ARG A 289 -1.48 20.41 9.54
CA ARG A 289 -0.97 21.67 10.12
C ARG A 289 -1.68 22.86 9.51
N PRO A 290 -1.79 23.99 10.21
CA PRO A 290 -2.27 25.23 9.63
C PRO A 290 -1.48 25.61 8.38
N GLY A 291 -2.17 26.15 7.38
CA GLY A 291 -1.61 26.55 6.08
C GLY A 291 -1.41 25.39 5.09
N MET A 292 -1.78 24.15 5.41
CA MET A 292 -1.91 23.08 4.40
C MET A 292 -3.21 23.25 3.63
N ASN A 293 -3.18 22.94 2.34
CA ASN A 293 -4.38 22.89 1.52
C ASN A 293 -5.01 21.50 1.56
N VAL A 294 -6.34 21.48 1.62
CA VAL A 294 -7.14 20.25 1.62
C VAL A 294 -8.32 20.39 0.69
N GLN A 295 -8.83 19.27 0.19
CA GLN A 295 -10.02 19.23 -0.64
C GLN A 295 -10.83 17.97 -0.32
N PHE A 296 -12.15 18.11 -0.20
CA PHE A 296 -13.00 16.93 -0.03
C PHE A 296 -12.97 16.07 -1.29
N GLN A 297 -12.94 14.76 -1.09
CA GLN A 297 -12.82 13.78 -2.15
C GLN A 297 -13.93 12.73 -2.00
N LEU A 298 -14.51 12.32 -3.11
CA LEU A 298 -15.51 11.27 -3.17
C LEU A 298 -14.93 10.07 -3.92
N ARG A 299 -14.97 8.89 -3.31
CA ARG A 299 -14.56 7.66 -3.97
C ARG A 299 -15.69 7.16 -4.86
N GLU A 300 -15.38 6.94 -6.11
CA GLU A 300 -16.31 6.45 -7.13
C GLU A 300 -15.69 5.34 -7.96
N ALA A 301 -16.47 4.32 -8.32
CA ALA A 301 -16.00 3.19 -9.10
C ALA A 301 -15.47 3.59 -10.48
N ASP A 302 -16.16 4.51 -11.16
CA ASP A 302 -15.76 4.99 -12.48
C ASP A 302 -14.52 5.89 -12.44
N ALA A 303 -14.41 6.75 -11.43
CA ALA A 303 -13.22 7.55 -11.20
C ALA A 303 -12.01 6.64 -10.92
N SER A 304 -12.19 5.64 -10.07
CA SER A 304 -11.16 4.65 -9.74
C SER A 304 -10.70 3.87 -10.97
N ARG A 305 -11.64 3.37 -11.79
CA ARG A 305 -11.34 2.64 -13.03
C ARG A 305 -10.60 3.52 -14.03
N ASN A 306 -11.07 4.73 -14.26
CA ASN A 306 -10.48 5.64 -15.24
C ASN A 306 -9.08 6.10 -14.82
N GLU A 307 -8.89 6.43 -13.55
CA GLU A 307 -7.58 6.78 -13.00
C GLU A 307 -6.60 5.63 -13.16
N ALA A 308 -6.96 4.41 -12.71
CA ALA A 308 -6.11 3.24 -12.83
C ALA A 308 -5.74 2.93 -14.30
N LEU A 309 -6.70 2.99 -15.22
CA LEU A 309 -6.46 2.78 -16.65
C LEU A 309 -5.50 3.82 -17.24
N ASN A 310 -5.68 5.10 -16.90
CA ASN A 310 -4.82 6.16 -17.41
C ASN A 310 -3.38 6.04 -16.87
N LEU A 311 -3.23 5.73 -15.60
CA LEU A 311 -1.94 5.54 -14.95
C LEU A 311 -1.19 4.32 -15.51
N LEU A 312 -1.89 3.19 -15.69
CA LEU A 312 -1.32 1.98 -16.30
C LEU A 312 -0.92 2.22 -17.77
N ARG A 313 -1.72 2.92 -18.56
CA ARG A 313 -1.35 3.31 -19.94
C ARG A 313 -0.09 4.17 -19.95
N ALA A 314 -0.04 5.21 -19.12
CA ALA A 314 1.13 6.08 -19.02
C ALA A 314 2.40 5.31 -18.59
N SER A 315 2.26 4.30 -17.73
CA SER A 315 3.40 3.46 -17.32
C SER A 315 3.91 2.54 -18.44
N THR A 316 3.03 2.13 -19.37
CA THR A 316 3.39 1.23 -20.48
C THR A 316 3.86 1.96 -21.74
N GLU A 317 3.59 3.24 -21.89
CA GLU A 317 4.00 4.06 -23.04
C GLU A 317 5.51 4.40 -23.07
N ASN A 318 6.24 4.10 -22.01
CA ASN A 318 7.70 4.31 -21.96
C ASN A 318 8.42 3.22 -22.77
N PRO A 319 9.17 3.58 -23.83
CA PRO A 319 9.78 2.62 -24.76
C PRO A 319 10.96 1.81 -24.21
N GLY A 320 11.18 1.80 -22.92
CA GLY A 320 12.37 1.18 -22.31
C GLY A 320 12.14 -0.18 -21.62
N SER A 321 10.95 -0.52 -21.19
CA SER A 321 10.68 -1.81 -20.53
C SER A 321 9.17 -2.08 -20.40
N ALA A 322 8.66 -3.05 -21.16
CA ALA A 322 7.33 -3.57 -20.90
C ALA A 322 7.32 -4.26 -19.52
N PRO A 323 6.33 -4.01 -18.65
CA PRO A 323 6.21 -4.71 -17.39
C PRO A 323 5.96 -6.21 -17.63
N VAL A 324 6.67 -7.07 -16.94
CA VAL A 324 6.51 -8.53 -17.03
C VAL A 324 5.57 -9.08 -15.97
N PHE A 325 5.33 -8.30 -14.93
CA PHE A 325 4.49 -8.67 -13.80
C PHE A 325 3.90 -7.41 -13.15
N GLY A 326 2.66 -7.52 -12.67
CA GLY A 326 1.99 -6.50 -11.87
C GLY A 326 1.64 -7.04 -10.48
N LEU A 327 2.06 -6.33 -9.43
CA LEU A 327 1.65 -6.61 -8.06
C LEU A 327 0.62 -5.55 -7.64
N LEU A 328 -0.60 -5.99 -7.36
CA LEU A 328 -1.67 -5.14 -6.88
C LEU A 328 -1.77 -5.20 -5.35
N MET A 329 -1.77 -4.04 -4.73
CA MET A 329 -2.07 -3.88 -3.31
C MET A 329 -3.25 -2.91 -3.18
N ALA A 330 -4.36 -3.39 -2.64
CA ALA A 330 -5.57 -2.61 -2.42
C ALA A 330 -5.77 -2.36 -0.93
N CYS A 331 -6.23 -1.16 -0.60
CA CYS A 331 -6.71 -0.83 0.74
C CYS A 331 -8.20 -1.20 0.79
N LEU A 332 -8.57 -2.07 1.71
CA LEU A 332 -9.95 -2.49 1.97
C LEU A 332 -10.64 -1.54 2.95
#